data_69dcbbd515dd49618bb6344172e9289a
#
_entry.id   69dcbbd515dd49618bb6344172e9289a
#
_cell.length_a   1.000
_cell.length_b   1.000
_cell.length_c   1.000
_cell.angle_alpha   90.00
_cell.angle_beta   90.00
_cell.angle_gamma   90.00
#
_symmetry.space_group_name_H-M   'P 1'
#
loop_
_entity.id
_entity.type
_entity.pdbx_description
1 polymer ?
#
loop_
_entity_poly.entity_id
_entity_poly.type
_entity_poly.pdbx_seq_one_letter_code
_entity_poly.pdbx_strand_id
1 'polypeptide(L)'
;MRIAGAQIPVTNDVKTNFEAIMKACEWAVENKADYLFTPETSLSGYNTPAYTIHTCKETEDAMTKLVEYASSNKLGLIIGTLWLDDKDKINGAFFGIKSNQLRFYNQEGEHIGSTKKTKIVSFDDDCEKETKPPVVTLTKGEEKLKIGALICNDLVGNYYWGGENLASKLKQENVALIIHASNTQKDQGKHVKAIHDNFHDACIQFVSYATNTPIMSVDNPWHIHGFESPDGTSFTSGTYLPLEAKYQAPKTGTHYFYYDHSDITHSFSEGTDK
;
A
#
# COMPACT_ATOMS: atom_id res chain seq x y z
N MET A 1 -3.34 2.14 18.61
CA MET A 1 -2.46 1.52 17.57
C MET A 1 -2.00 2.60 16.60
N ARG A 2 -0.68 2.69 16.37
CA ARG A 2 -0.07 3.68 15.45
C ARG A 2 0.39 2.98 14.18
N ILE A 3 -0.02 3.48 13.01
CA ILE A 3 0.36 2.95 11.71
C ILE A 3 1.18 4.02 10.98
N ALA A 4 2.42 3.69 10.63
CA ALA A 4 3.26 4.52 9.77
C ALA A 4 2.91 4.29 8.30
N GLY A 5 2.85 5.34 7.50
CA GLY A 5 2.72 5.32 6.05
C GLY A 5 3.99 5.82 5.39
N ALA A 6 4.43 5.12 4.37
CA ALA A 6 5.62 5.50 3.60
C ALA A 6 5.26 5.86 2.16
N GLN A 7 5.42 7.12 1.79
CA GLN A 7 5.50 7.54 0.40
C GLN A 7 6.94 7.35 -0.05
N ILE A 8 7.23 6.29 -0.80
CA ILE A 8 8.57 5.91 -1.23
C ILE A 8 8.61 5.62 -2.73
N PRO A 9 9.74 5.86 -3.40
CA PRO A 9 9.92 5.49 -4.80
C PRO A 9 9.72 3.99 -5.00
N VAL A 10 9.02 3.62 -6.06
CA VAL A 10 8.84 2.23 -6.48
C VAL A 10 9.51 2.04 -7.84
N THR A 11 10.51 1.20 -7.89
CA THR A 11 11.28 0.86 -9.11
C THR A 11 11.04 -0.59 -9.51
N ASN A 12 11.59 -1.00 -10.65
CA ASN A 12 11.56 -2.42 -11.06
C ASN A 12 12.77 -3.23 -10.53
N ASP A 13 13.54 -2.64 -9.62
CA ASP A 13 14.68 -3.28 -8.96
C ASP A 13 14.36 -3.57 -7.50
N VAL A 14 14.23 -4.86 -7.18
CA VAL A 14 13.88 -5.35 -5.82
C VAL A 14 14.86 -4.85 -4.77
N LYS A 15 16.16 -4.78 -5.10
CA LYS A 15 17.18 -4.34 -4.14
C LYS A 15 16.99 -2.86 -3.77
N THR A 16 16.79 -2.00 -4.76
CA THR A 16 16.53 -0.56 -4.53
C THR A 16 15.26 -0.36 -3.72
N ASN A 17 14.21 -1.10 -4.04
CA ASN A 17 12.94 -1.05 -3.31
C ASN A 17 13.10 -1.53 -1.87
N PHE A 18 13.84 -2.63 -1.66
CA PHE A 18 14.16 -3.14 -0.33
C PHE A 18 14.88 -2.08 0.52
N GLU A 19 15.89 -1.40 -0.02
CA GLU A 19 16.62 -0.35 0.68
C GLU A 19 15.71 0.83 1.07
N ALA A 20 14.79 1.21 0.20
CA ALA A 20 13.80 2.26 0.50
C ALA A 20 12.83 1.84 1.61
N ILE A 21 12.34 0.58 1.59
CA ILE A 21 11.44 0.06 2.62
C ILE A 21 12.20 -0.09 3.95
N MET A 22 13.48 -0.51 3.95
CA MET A 22 14.29 -0.59 5.16
C MET A 22 14.42 0.77 5.87
N LYS A 23 14.69 1.85 5.14
CA LYS A 23 14.69 3.21 5.70
C LYS A 23 13.34 3.61 6.28
N ALA A 24 12.25 3.22 5.63
CA ALA A 24 10.91 3.44 6.16
C ALA A 24 10.67 2.64 7.46
N CYS A 25 11.19 1.40 7.56
CA CYS A 25 11.14 0.61 8.79
C CYS A 25 11.93 1.30 9.92
N GLU A 26 13.14 1.78 9.64
CA GLU A 26 13.97 2.50 10.61
C GLU A 26 13.23 3.73 11.16
N TRP A 27 12.68 4.55 10.26
CA TRP A 27 11.88 5.71 10.65
C TRP A 27 10.63 5.33 11.46
N ALA A 28 9.92 4.26 11.07
CA ALA A 28 8.74 3.79 11.79
C ALA A 28 9.08 3.33 13.22
N VAL A 29 10.21 2.63 13.40
CA VAL A 29 10.72 2.21 14.72
C VAL A 29 11.07 3.43 15.58
N GLU A 30 11.82 4.40 15.04
CA GLU A 30 12.18 5.64 15.75
C GLU A 30 10.95 6.42 16.22
N ASN A 31 9.87 6.40 15.40
CA ASN A 31 8.60 7.08 15.69
C ASN A 31 7.59 6.19 16.44
N LYS A 32 8.03 5.03 16.95
CA LYS A 32 7.22 4.10 17.76
C LYS A 32 5.93 3.66 17.08
N ALA A 33 5.98 3.44 15.77
CA ALA A 33 4.88 2.87 15.03
C ALA A 33 4.69 1.39 15.37
N ASP A 34 3.47 0.93 15.38
CA ASP A 34 3.12 -0.47 15.58
C ASP A 34 3.14 -1.26 14.27
N TYR A 35 2.84 -0.57 13.17
CA TYR A 35 2.85 -1.10 11.80
C TYR A 35 3.43 -0.10 10.82
N LEU A 36 4.12 -0.62 9.79
CA LEU A 36 4.52 0.15 8.61
C LEU A 36 3.65 -0.28 7.42
N PHE A 37 3.13 0.70 6.68
CA PHE A 37 2.35 0.51 5.47
C PHE A 37 3.04 1.15 4.26
N THR A 38 3.19 0.38 3.17
CA THR A 38 3.93 0.78 1.96
C THR A 38 3.04 0.79 0.71
N PRO A 39 3.45 1.48 -0.38
CA PRO A 39 2.69 1.57 -1.62
C PRO A 39 2.44 0.21 -2.30
N GLU A 40 1.50 0.21 -3.24
CA GLU A 40 1.24 -0.90 -4.15
C GLU A 40 2.53 -1.35 -4.84
N THR A 41 2.80 -2.66 -4.86
CA THR A 41 3.99 -3.28 -5.47
C THR A 41 5.33 -2.69 -5.03
N SER A 42 5.38 -2.05 -3.86
CA SER A 42 6.56 -1.32 -3.37
C SER A 42 7.81 -2.19 -3.26
N LEU A 43 7.69 -3.51 -3.03
CA LEU A 43 8.85 -4.40 -2.94
C LEU A 43 9.26 -4.94 -4.30
N SER A 44 8.33 -5.46 -5.09
CA SER A 44 8.61 -6.15 -6.35
C SER A 44 8.76 -5.21 -7.56
N GLY A 45 8.27 -3.98 -7.46
CA GLY A 45 7.99 -3.15 -8.62
C GLY A 45 6.71 -3.56 -9.35
N TYR A 46 6.31 -2.76 -10.35
CA TYR A 46 5.04 -2.90 -11.07
C TYR A 46 5.18 -3.51 -12.47
N ASN A 47 6.35 -4.02 -12.83
CA ASN A 47 6.56 -4.61 -14.16
C ASN A 47 6.11 -6.09 -14.18
N THR A 48 4.81 -6.32 -14.36
CA THR A 48 4.24 -7.66 -14.34
C THR A 48 4.82 -8.59 -15.43
N PRO A 49 5.11 -8.15 -16.67
CA PRO A 49 5.73 -9.00 -17.67
C PRO A 49 7.17 -9.42 -17.34
N ALA A 50 7.91 -8.59 -16.59
CA ALA A 50 9.28 -8.88 -16.18
C ALA A 50 9.38 -9.63 -14.84
N TYR A 51 8.26 -9.89 -14.16
CA TYR A 51 8.23 -10.64 -12.92
C TYR A 51 8.46 -12.13 -13.18
N THR A 52 9.73 -12.49 -13.27
CA THR A 52 10.23 -13.82 -13.55
C THR A 52 10.40 -14.62 -12.25
N ILE A 53 10.76 -15.90 -12.39
CA ILE A 53 11.19 -16.78 -11.29
C ILE A 53 12.30 -16.13 -10.45
N HIS A 54 13.27 -15.50 -11.10
CA HIS A 54 14.39 -14.85 -10.42
C HIS A 54 13.90 -13.69 -9.55
N THR A 55 13.09 -12.80 -10.11
CA THR A 55 12.48 -11.69 -9.38
C THR A 55 11.60 -12.17 -8.22
N CYS A 56 10.86 -13.27 -8.41
CA CYS A 56 10.06 -13.87 -7.35
C CYS A 56 10.94 -14.29 -6.16
N LYS A 57 12.03 -14.99 -6.42
CA LYS A 57 12.97 -15.41 -5.37
C LYS A 57 13.63 -14.21 -4.68
N GLU A 58 14.08 -13.23 -5.44
CA GLU A 58 14.64 -11.99 -4.86
C GLU A 58 13.62 -11.28 -3.97
N THR A 59 12.35 -11.22 -4.38
CA THR A 59 11.27 -10.63 -3.59
C THR A 59 11.01 -11.42 -2.30
N GLU A 60 11.03 -12.74 -2.35
CA GLU A 60 10.88 -13.61 -1.17
C GLU A 60 12.05 -13.43 -0.19
N ASP A 61 13.29 -13.42 -0.69
CA ASP A 61 14.49 -13.21 0.12
C ASP A 61 14.51 -11.81 0.77
N ALA A 62 14.08 -10.79 0.03
CA ALA A 62 13.95 -9.42 0.53
C ALA A 62 12.84 -9.32 1.59
N MET A 63 11.67 -9.94 1.35
CA MET A 63 10.57 -9.96 2.31
C MET A 63 11.01 -10.64 3.62
N THR A 64 11.73 -11.76 3.54
CA THR A 64 12.23 -12.46 4.72
C THR A 64 13.10 -11.54 5.59
N LYS A 65 14.05 -10.82 4.98
CA LYS A 65 14.92 -9.87 5.70
C LYS A 65 14.14 -8.69 6.30
N LEU A 66 13.11 -8.16 5.59
CA LEU A 66 12.24 -7.12 6.13
C LEU A 66 11.49 -7.60 7.36
N VAL A 67 10.93 -8.81 7.30
CA VAL A 67 10.19 -9.43 8.41
C VAL A 67 11.10 -9.71 9.60
N GLU A 68 12.32 -10.21 9.38
CA GLU A 68 13.32 -10.43 10.43
C GLU A 68 13.70 -9.12 11.15
N TYR A 69 13.98 -8.06 10.39
CA TYR A 69 14.26 -6.74 10.96
C TYR A 69 13.07 -6.20 11.75
N ALA A 70 11.89 -6.22 11.15
CA ALA A 70 10.68 -5.66 11.73
C ALA A 70 10.29 -6.39 13.03
N SER A 71 10.28 -7.73 13.02
CA SER A 71 9.95 -8.53 14.22
C SER A 71 10.94 -8.33 15.35
N SER A 72 12.24 -8.19 15.05
CA SER A 72 13.27 -7.86 16.04
C SER A 72 13.06 -6.50 16.70
N ASN A 73 12.35 -5.58 16.02
CA ASN A 73 12.02 -4.24 16.50
C ASN A 73 10.55 -4.08 16.91
N LYS A 74 9.77 -5.18 16.98
CA LYS A 74 8.34 -5.17 17.33
C LYS A 74 7.49 -4.29 16.39
N LEU A 75 7.84 -4.26 15.11
CA LEU A 75 7.14 -3.56 14.05
C LEU A 75 6.38 -4.57 13.19
N GLY A 76 5.07 -4.42 13.02
CA GLY A 76 4.31 -5.15 12.02
C GLY A 76 4.48 -4.53 10.63
N LEU A 77 4.26 -5.31 9.58
CA LEU A 77 4.44 -4.86 8.20
C LEU A 77 3.18 -5.05 7.36
N ILE A 78 2.91 -4.06 6.50
CA ILE A 78 1.90 -4.13 5.44
C ILE A 78 2.59 -3.73 4.13
N ILE A 79 2.99 -4.73 3.35
CA ILE A 79 3.87 -4.55 2.20
C ILE A 79 3.14 -4.82 0.90
N GLY A 80 3.17 -3.83 -0.01
CA GLY A 80 2.69 -3.99 -1.39
C GLY A 80 3.70 -4.75 -2.25
N THR A 81 3.26 -5.81 -2.92
CA THR A 81 4.14 -6.63 -3.75
C THR A 81 3.37 -7.46 -4.79
N LEU A 82 4.00 -7.78 -5.91
CA LEU A 82 3.61 -8.94 -6.70
C LEU A 82 4.05 -10.20 -5.94
N TRP A 83 3.20 -11.24 -5.96
CA TRP A 83 3.47 -12.47 -5.22
C TRP A 83 2.94 -13.70 -5.96
N LEU A 84 3.69 -14.80 -5.83
CA LEU A 84 3.26 -16.14 -6.23
C LEU A 84 2.96 -16.95 -4.98
N ASP A 85 1.73 -17.42 -4.84
CA ASP A 85 1.36 -18.28 -3.73
C ASP A 85 1.99 -19.66 -3.86
N ASP A 86 2.29 -20.36 -2.76
CA ASP A 86 2.98 -21.65 -2.75
C ASP A 86 2.23 -22.75 -3.52
N LYS A 87 0.89 -22.67 -3.61
CA LYS A 87 0.06 -23.57 -4.42
C LYS A 87 0.41 -23.50 -5.93
N ASP A 88 1.03 -22.41 -6.36
CA ASP A 88 1.37 -22.13 -7.75
C ASP A 88 2.83 -22.53 -8.08
N LYS A 89 3.56 -23.05 -7.07
CA LYS A 89 4.94 -23.55 -7.19
C LYS A 89 4.91 -25.07 -7.36
N ILE A 90 4.89 -25.57 -8.59
CA ILE A 90 4.91 -27.01 -8.88
C ILE A 90 6.31 -27.45 -9.31
N ASN A 91 6.95 -28.36 -8.53
CA ASN A 91 8.25 -28.97 -8.84
C ASN A 91 9.38 -27.98 -9.18
N GLY A 92 9.40 -26.80 -8.53
CA GLY A 92 10.38 -25.77 -8.80
C GLY A 92 10.20 -25.04 -10.14
N ALA A 93 9.15 -25.35 -10.88
CA ALA A 93 8.72 -24.61 -12.05
C ALA A 93 7.54 -23.71 -11.68
N PHE A 94 7.62 -22.46 -12.07
CA PHE A 94 6.60 -21.47 -11.78
C PHE A 94 5.55 -21.49 -12.90
N PHE A 95 4.44 -22.14 -12.66
CA PHE A 95 3.27 -22.14 -13.55
C PHE A 95 2.12 -21.31 -12.98
N GLY A 96 2.37 -20.54 -11.91
CA GLY A 96 1.33 -19.85 -11.18
C GLY A 96 0.99 -18.48 -11.74
N ILE A 97 -0.25 -18.12 -11.54
CA ILE A 97 -0.73 -16.76 -11.76
C ILE A 97 -0.27 -15.92 -10.58
N LYS A 98 0.58 -14.91 -10.83
CA LYS A 98 0.96 -13.94 -9.81
C LYS A 98 -0.25 -13.10 -9.40
N SER A 99 -0.18 -12.51 -8.24
CA SER A 99 -1.19 -11.56 -7.76
C SER A 99 -0.54 -10.29 -7.23
N ASN A 100 -1.20 -9.17 -7.43
CA ASN A 100 -0.85 -7.89 -6.83
C ASN A 100 -1.48 -7.87 -5.43
N GLN A 101 -0.64 -7.87 -4.39
CA GLN A 101 -1.07 -8.09 -3.01
C GLN A 101 -0.59 -6.99 -2.06
N LEU A 102 -1.37 -6.80 -0.99
CA LEU A 102 -0.85 -6.33 0.29
C LEU A 102 -0.68 -7.54 1.20
N ARG A 103 0.52 -7.73 1.75
CA ARG A 103 0.86 -8.80 2.68
C ARG A 103 1.05 -8.23 4.07
N PHE A 104 0.45 -8.89 5.06
CA PHE A 104 0.37 -8.43 6.44
C PHE A 104 1.17 -9.36 7.34
N TYR A 105 2.06 -8.78 8.13
CA TYR A 105 2.85 -9.48 9.14
C TYR A 105 2.67 -8.78 10.48
N ASN A 106 2.46 -9.57 11.54
CA ASN A 106 2.35 -9.02 12.88
C ASN A 106 3.74 -8.65 13.46
N GLN A 107 3.75 -8.13 14.69
CA GLN A 107 4.97 -7.72 15.39
C GLN A 107 5.91 -8.88 15.75
N GLU A 108 5.43 -10.10 15.67
CA GLU A 108 6.19 -11.34 15.86
C GLU A 108 6.76 -11.88 14.54
N GLY A 109 6.44 -11.25 13.40
CA GLY A 109 6.88 -11.68 12.07
C GLY A 109 6.00 -12.76 11.45
N GLU A 110 4.86 -13.09 12.05
CA GLU A 110 3.93 -14.07 11.50
C GLU A 110 3.11 -13.44 10.37
N HIS A 111 2.96 -14.15 9.25
CA HIS A 111 2.07 -13.76 8.17
C HIS A 111 0.61 -13.94 8.59
N ILE A 112 -0.10 -12.85 8.84
CA ILE A 112 -1.48 -12.85 9.35
C ILE A 112 -2.54 -12.72 8.25
N GLY A 113 -2.15 -12.55 7.01
CA GLY A 113 -3.05 -12.51 5.86
C GLY A 113 -2.49 -11.74 4.68
N SER A 114 -3.21 -11.82 3.57
CA SER A 114 -2.95 -11.01 2.38
C SER A 114 -4.27 -10.64 1.71
N THR A 115 -4.26 -9.50 1.00
CA THR A 115 -5.36 -9.10 0.12
C THR A 115 -4.84 -8.97 -1.29
N LYS A 116 -5.62 -9.41 -2.27
CA LYS A 116 -5.30 -9.30 -3.70
C LYS A 116 -6.09 -8.15 -4.31
N LYS A 117 -5.47 -7.48 -5.29
CA LYS A 117 -6.18 -6.45 -6.06
C LYS A 117 -7.40 -7.04 -6.74
N THR A 118 -8.52 -6.36 -6.61
CA THR A 118 -9.81 -6.80 -7.15
C THR A 118 -10.07 -6.22 -8.53
N LYS A 119 -9.72 -4.94 -8.72
CA LYS A 119 -9.95 -4.20 -9.98
C LYS A 119 -8.66 -4.11 -10.78
N ILE A 120 -8.47 -5.13 -11.60
CA ILE A 120 -7.31 -5.27 -12.48
C ILE A 120 -7.33 -4.19 -13.56
N VAL A 121 -6.20 -3.62 -13.85
CA VAL A 121 -5.93 -2.74 -15.00
C VAL A 121 -5.10 -3.50 -16.03
N SER A 122 -4.93 -2.94 -17.22
CA SER A 122 -4.21 -3.61 -18.34
C SER A 122 -2.81 -4.10 -17.98
N PHE A 123 -2.16 -3.48 -17.00
CA PHE A 123 -0.84 -3.91 -16.50
C PHE A 123 -0.89 -5.12 -15.56
N ASP A 124 -2.08 -5.44 -15.04
CA ASP A 124 -2.32 -6.55 -14.11
C ASP A 124 -3.11 -7.70 -14.78
N ASP A 125 -3.33 -7.68 -16.10
CA ASP A 125 -4.25 -8.62 -16.79
C ASP A 125 -3.90 -10.09 -16.55
N ASP A 126 -2.63 -10.40 -16.21
CA ASP A 126 -2.14 -11.72 -15.87
C ASP A 126 -2.14 -12.01 -14.35
N CYS A 127 -2.76 -11.16 -13.53
CA CYS A 127 -2.83 -11.32 -12.09
C CYS A 127 -4.14 -11.98 -11.62
N GLU A 128 -4.06 -12.81 -10.57
CA GLU A 128 -5.23 -13.35 -9.88
C GLU A 128 -5.96 -12.25 -9.09
N LYS A 129 -7.28 -12.28 -9.15
CA LYS A 129 -8.16 -11.28 -8.50
C LYS A 129 -8.65 -11.74 -7.13
N GLU A 130 -8.88 -10.79 -6.22
CA GLU A 130 -9.62 -11.04 -4.98
C GLU A 130 -11.12 -11.17 -5.26
N THR A 131 -11.78 -12.05 -4.53
CA THR A 131 -13.22 -12.30 -4.64
C THR A 131 -13.99 -11.98 -3.36
N LYS A 132 -13.28 -11.78 -2.24
CA LYS A 132 -13.86 -11.48 -0.92
C LYS A 132 -13.59 -10.02 -0.53
N PRO A 133 -14.39 -9.46 0.39
CA PRO A 133 -14.04 -8.18 0.99
C PRO A 133 -12.64 -8.24 1.61
N PRO A 134 -11.74 -7.33 1.25
CA PRO A 134 -10.35 -7.37 1.73
C PRO A 134 -10.26 -6.83 3.16
N VAL A 135 -10.51 -7.71 4.14
CA VAL A 135 -10.52 -7.37 5.57
C VAL A 135 -9.43 -8.15 6.30
N VAL A 136 -8.64 -7.46 7.12
CA VAL A 136 -7.60 -8.04 7.98
C VAL A 136 -7.71 -7.45 9.38
N THR A 137 -7.34 -8.22 10.40
CA THR A 137 -7.26 -7.73 11.78
C THR A 137 -5.78 -7.56 12.17
N LEU A 138 -5.37 -6.33 12.42
CA LEU A 138 -4.08 -6.03 13.01
C LEU A 138 -4.12 -6.24 14.52
N THR A 139 -3.01 -6.66 15.11
CA THR A 139 -2.90 -6.93 16.55
C THR A 139 -1.69 -6.23 17.17
N LYS A 140 -1.84 -5.78 18.43
CA LYS A 140 -0.76 -5.26 19.27
C LYS A 140 -1.06 -5.71 20.71
N GLY A 141 -0.45 -6.79 21.16
CA GLY A 141 -0.86 -7.43 22.41
C GLY A 141 -2.35 -7.82 22.36
N GLU A 142 -3.15 -7.31 23.28
CA GLU A 142 -4.60 -7.54 23.31
C GLU A 142 -5.41 -6.59 22.41
N GLU A 143 -4.82 -5.48 21.99
CA GLU A 143 -5.47 -4.51 21.09
C GLU A 143 -5.65 -5.12 19.70
N LYS A 144 -6.86 -4.97 19.14
CA LYS A 144 -7.20 -5.44 17.79
C LYS A 144 -7.82 -4.32 16.98
N LEU A 145 -7.36 -4.16 15.75
CA LEU A 145 -7.88 -3.19 14.80
C LEU A 145 -8.31 -3.92 13.52
N LYS A 146 -9.61 -3.98 13.26
CA LYS A 146 -10.15 -4.52 12.01
C LYS A 146 -10.03 -3.47 10.91
N ILE A 147 -9.28 -3.76 9.87
CA ILE A 147 -9.04 -2.85 8.75
C ILE A 147 -9.55 -3.43 7.43
N GLY A 148 -9.97 -2.52 6.53
CA GLY A 148 -10.16 -2.82 5.11
C GLY A 148 -8.91 -2.45 4.32
N ALA A 149 -8.61 -3.19 3.24
CA ALA A 149 -7.45 -2.92 2.41
C ALA A 149 -7.85 -2.80 0.93
N LEU A 150 -7.53 -1.69 0.30
CA LEU A 150 -7.80 -1.41 -1.11
C LEU A 150 -6.49 -1.17 -1.85
N ILE A 151 -6.40 -1.65 -3.08
CA ILE A 151 -5.23 -1.48 -3.94
C ILE A 151 -5.63 -0.67 -5.16
N CYS A 152 -5.12 0.57 -5.26
CA CYS A 152 -5.25 1.45 -6.41
C CYS A 152 -6.71 1.57 -6.89
N ASN A 153 -7.04 1.07 -8.07
CA ASN A 153 -8.38 1.14 -8.66
C ASN A 153 -9.49 0.40 -7.90
N ASP A 154 -9.17 -0.38 -6.87
CA ASP A 154 -10.18 -0.96 -5.99
C ASP A 154 -11.03 0.13 -5.32
N LEU A 155 -10.44 1.30 -5.09
CA LEU A 155 -11.12 2.46 -4.54
C LEU A 155 -12.20 3.01 -5.49
N VAL A 156 -11.89 3.06 -6.80
CA VAL A 156 -12.70 3.74 -7.82
C VAL A 156 -13.56 2.81 -8.65
N GLY A 157 -13.35 1.52 -8.53
CA GLY A 157 -13.75 0.46 -9.47
C GLY A 157 -15.17 0.48 -10.00
N ASN A 158 -16.12 1.08 -9.31
CA ASN A 158 -17.52 1.06 -9.74
C ASN A 158 -17.90 2.11 -10.77
N TYR A 159 -17.22 3.24 -10.75
CA TYR A 159 -17.57 4.35 -11.63
C TYR A 159 -17.16 4.09 -13.08
N TYR A 160 -16.09 3.31 -13.28
CA TYR A 160 -15.55 3.04 -14.61
C TYR A 160 -15.83 1.63 -15.14
N TRP A 161 -15.88 0.63 -14.24
CA TRP A 161 -15.80 -0.77 -14.66
C TRP A 161 -17.09 -1.57 -14.38
N GLY A 162 -18.05 -0.95 -13.72
CA GLY A 162 -19.23 -1.66 -13.22
C GLY A 162 -18.88 -2.69 -12.11
N GLY A 163 -19.84 -3.10 -11.34
CA GLY A 163 -19.67 -4.10 -10.30
C GLY A 163 -19.85 -3.55 -8.89
N GLU A 164 -19.58 -4.38 -7.88
CA GLU A 164 -19.84 -4.04 -6.48
C GLU A 164 -18.86 -3.01 -5.92
N ASN A 165 -19.40 -2.11 -5.10
CA ASN A 165 -18.59 -1.15 -4.37
C ASN A 165 -17.92 -1.80 -3.17
N LEU A 166 -16.60 -2.01 -3.28
CA LEU A 166 -15.81 -2.60 -2.20
C LEU A 166 -15.85 -1.76 -0.92
N ALA A 167 -15.85 -0.43 -1.04
CA ALA A 167 -15.96 0.46 0.12
C ALA A 167 -17.28 0.25 0.88
N SER A 168 -18.39 0.06 0.16
CA SER A 168 -19.68 -0.26 0.79
C SER A 168 -19.66 -1.63 1.50
N LYS A 169 -18.96 -2.62 0.94
CA LYS A 169 -18.75 -3.90 1.62
C LYS A 169 -17.90 -3.74 2.87
N LEU A 170 -16.82 -2.97 2.81
CA LEU A 170 -15.98 -2.69 3.98
C LEU A 170 -16.75 -1.98 5.09
N LYS A 171 -17.67 -1.07 4.73
CA LYS A 171 -18.59 -0.46 5.71
C LYS A 171 -19.48 -1.51 6.38
N GLN A 172 -20.04 -2.46 5.63
CA GLN A 172 -20.85 -3.56 6.18
C GLN A 172 -20.04 -4.48 7.11
N GLU A 173 -18.73 -4.63 6.83
CA GLU A 173 -17.81 -5.37 7.68
C GLU A 173 -17.41 -4.63 8.96
N ASN A 174 -17.86 -3.38 9.16
CA ASN A 174 -17.53 -2.53 10.31
C ASN A 174 -16.01 -2.39 10.52
N VAL A 175 -15.26 -2.12 9.46
CA VAL A 175 -13.83 -1.84 9.59
C VAL A 175 -13.62 -0.47 10.25
N ALA A 176 -12.61 -0.38 11.10
CA ALA A 176 -12.30 0.84 11.84
C ALA A 176 -11.38 1.80 11.05
N LEU A 177 -10.66 1.27 10.07
CA LEU A 177 -9.77 2.00 9.17
C LEU A 177 -9.78 1.33 7.81
N ILE A 178 -9.72 2.10 6.74
CA ILE A 178 -9.40 1.61 5.40
C ILE A 178 -7.98 2.05 5.08
N ILE A 179 -7.13 1.11 4.65
CA ILE A 179 -5.83 1.42 4.05
C ILE A 179 -5.95 1.34 2.53
N HIS A 180 -5.31 2.27 1.85
CA HIS A 180 -5.28 2.34 0.38
C HIS A 180 -3.86 2.46 -0.12
N ALA A 181 -3.38 1.44 -0.83
CA ALA A 181 -2.07 1.43 -1.46
C ALA A 181 -2.22 1.77 -2.95
N SER A 182 -1.45 2.72 -3.43
CA SER A 182 -1.41 3.08 -4.84
C SER A 182 0.04 3.09 -5.36
N ASN A 183 0.18 2.89 -6.65
CA ASN A 183 1.43 3.07 -7.36
C ASN A 183 1.11 3.72 -8.71
N THR A 184 0.97 5.03 -8.68
CA THR A 184 0.59 5.78 -9.87
C THR A 184 1.76 5.87 -10.83
N GLN A 185 1.89 4.90 -11.74
CA GLN A 185 2.86 4.96 -12.85
C GLN A 185 2.35 5.90 -13.94
N LYS A 186 3.24 6.66 -14.57
CA LYS A 186 2.86 7.66 -15.56
C LYS A 186 3.72 7.63 -16.81
N ASP A 187 3.12 7.11 -17.86
CA ASP A 187 3.50 7.37 -19.25
C ASP A 187 2.70 8.54 -19.89
N GLN A 188 1.82 9.19 -19.13
CA GLN A 188 0.90 10.18 -19.68
C GLN A 188 1.29 11.58 -19.20
N GLY A 189 1.48 12.50 -20.13
CA GLY A 189 2.03 13.85 -19.90
C GLY A 189 1.43 14.62 -18.70
N LYS A 190 2.10 15.67 -18.25
CA LYS A 190 1.83 16.45 -17.03
C LYS A 190 0.34 16.82 -16.77
N HIS A 191 -0.44 17.04 -17.82
CA HIS A 191 -1.85 17.41 -17.68
C HIS A 191 -2.74 16.25 -17.27
N VAL A 192 -2.48 15.05 -17.77
CA VAL A 192 -3.27 13.84 -17.43
C VAL A 192 -3.00 13.45 -15.98
N LYS A 193 -1.76 13.69 -15.49
CA LYS A 193 -1.42 13.47 -14.08
C LYS A 193 -2.27 14.30 -13.13
N ALA A 194 -2.34 15.59 -13.34
CA ALA A 194 -3.07 16.49 -12.44
C ALA A 194 -4.55 16.10 -12.36
N ILE A 195 -5.16 15.71 -13.49
CA ILE A 195 -6.55 15.23 -13.53
C ILE A 195 -6.68 13.91 -12.75
N HIS A 196 -5.77 12.98 -12.98
CA HIS A 196 -5.78 11.67 -12.32
C HIS A 196 -5.58 11.78 -10.80
N ASP A 197 -4.60 12.58 -10.36
CA ASP A 197 -4.32 12.77 -8.94
C ASP A 197 -5.49 13.47 -8.23
N ASN A 198 -6.05 14.53 -8.82
CA ASN A 198 -7.21 15.21 -8.28
C ASN A 198 -8.43 14.29 -8.21
N PHE A 199 -8.61 13.43 -9.22
CA PHE A 199 -9.69 12.46 -9.24
C PHE A 199 -9.52 11.40 -8.13
N HIS A 200 -8.34 10.81 -8.00
CA HIS A 200 -8.06 9.84 -6.94
C HIS A 200 -8.21 10.46 -5.55
N ASP A 201 -7.67 11.65 -5.34
CA ASP A 201 -7.80 12.39 -4.08
C ASP A 201 -9.28 12.64 -3.73
N ALA A 202 -10.06 13.12 -4.69
CA ALA A 202 -11.51 13.32 -4.51
C ALA A 202 -12.25 12.01 -4.22
N CYS A 203 -11.87 10.92 -4.86
CA CYS A 203 -12.46 9.60 -4.60
C CYS A 203 -12.15 9.09 -3.20
N ILE A 204 -10.92 9.26 -2.70
CA ILE A 204 -10.55 8.87 -1.34
C ILE A 204 -11.38 9.67 -0.33
N GLN A 205 -11.48 10.99 -0.51
CA GLN A 205 -12.30 11.86 0.36
C GLN A 205 -13.77 11.44 0.35
N PHE A 206 -14.33 11.23 -0.86
CA PHE A 206 -15.72 10.78 -1.01
C PHE A 206 -15.98 9.43 -0.34
N VAL A 207 -15.09 8.45 -0.53
CA VAL A 207 -15.22 7.11 0.09
C VAL A 207 -15.12 7.21 1.60
N SER A 208 -14.18 7.98 2.14
CA SER A 208 -14.07 8.20 3.58
C SER A 208 -15.37 8.78 4.15
N TYR A 209 -15.91 9.82 3.51
CA TYR A 209 -17.18 10.42 3.90
C TYR A 209 -18.36 9.45 3.81
N ALA A 210 -18.53 8.78 2.66
CA ALA A 210 -19.67 7.89 2.39
C ALA A 210 -19.67 6.63 3.28
N THR A 211 -18.50 6.12 3.65
CA THR A 211 -18.38 4.98 4.55
C THR A 211 -18.36 5.36 6.02
N ASN A 212 -18.19 6.65 6.33
CA ASN A 212 -17.89 7.16 7.65
C ASN A 212 -16.71 6.43 8.32
N THR A 213 -15.65 6.20 7.53
CA THR A 213 -14.46 5.46 7.97
C THR A 213 -13.20 6.21 7.55
N PRO A 214 -12.22 6.42 8.43
CA PRO A 214 -10.94 7.00 8.07
C PRO A 214 -10.25 6.16 6.98
N ILE A 215 -9.56 6.84 6.06
CA ILE A 215 -8.72 6.18 5.04
C ILE A 215 -7.28 6.68 5.19
N MET A 216 -6.34 5.76 5.33
CA MET A 216 -4.91 6.03 5.23
C MET A 216 -4.44 5.58 3.85
N SER A 217 -3.95 6.52 3.05
CA SER A 217 -3.46 6.24 1.69
C SER A 217 -1.97 6.45 1.59
N VAL A 218 -1.28 5.56 0.88
CA VAL A 218 0.13 5.70 0.50
C VAL A 218 0.29 5.47 -1.00
N ASP A 219 1.14 6.28 -1.62
CA ASP A 219 1.44 6.20 -3.05
C ASP A 219 2.94 6.41 -3.26
N ASN A 220 3.46 6.07 -4.44
CA ASN A 220 4.81 6.43 -4.78
C ASN A 220 4.93 7.95 -5.05
N PRO A 221 6.06 8.58 -4.73
CA PRO A 221 6.39 9.88 -5.31
C PRO A 221 6.62 9.66 -6.80
N TRP A 222 6.01 10.48 -7.59
CA TRP A 222 5.91 10.30 -9.01
C TRP A 222 7.24 10.20 -9.75
N HIS A 223 7.46 9.09 -10.47
CA HIS A 223 8.53 8.94 -11.46
C HIS A 223 7.93 8.84 -12.86
N ILE A 224 8.34 9.72 -13.78
CA ILE A 224 8.14 9.50 -15.21
C ILE A 224 9.20 8.50 -15.65
N HIS A 225 8.84 7.38 -16.28
CA HIS A 225 9.81 6.50 -16.93
C HIS A 225 10.76 7.31 -17.81
N GLY A 226 12.06 7.33 -17.46
CA GLY A 226 13.10 8.04 -18.20
C GLY A 226 13.27 9.52 -17.89
N PHE A 227 12.45 10.10 -17.01
CA PHE A 227 12.66 11.43 -16.48
C PHE A 227 12.49 11.37 -14.97
N GLU A 228 13.60 11.39 -14.25
CA GLU A 228 13.58 11.67 -12.83
C GLU A 228 13.08 13.10 -12.67
N SER A 229 11.84 13.27 -12.26
CA SER A 229 11.40 14.57 -11.78
C SER A 229 11.86 14.68 -10.33
N PRO A 230 12.81 15.55 -10.01
CA PRO A 230 13.18 15.81 -8.61
C PRO A 230 12.00 16.31 -7.77
N ASP A 231 10.95 16.76 -8.45
CA ASP A 231 9.72 17.28 -7.86
C ASP A 231 8.56 16.28 -7.90
N GLY A 232 8.83 14.97 -7.88
CA GLY A 232 7.79 13.93 -7.84
C GLY A 232 6.88 14.15 -6.64
N THR A 233 5.63 14.55 -6.90
CA THR A 233 4.64 14.86 -5.87
C THR A 233 3.53 13.83 -5.88
N SER A 234 3.23 13.19 -4.74
CA SER A 234 1.99 12.46 -4.56
C SER A 234 0.94 13.35 -3.92
N PHE A 235 -0.26 13.35 -4.49
CA PHE A 235 -1.43 14.06 -3.95
C PHE A 235 -2.32 13.14 -3.13
N THR A 236 -2.07 11.84 -3.16
CA THR A 236 -2.93 10.82 -2.55
C THR A 236 -2.40 10.24 -1.25
N SER A 237 -1.10 10.43 -0.93
CA SER A 237 -0.55 10.02 0.36
C SER A 237 -1.06 10.91 1.49
N GLY A 238 -1.54 10.29 2.57
CA GLY A 238 -2.04 10.97 3.76
C GLY A 238 -3.21 10.25 4.41
N THR A 239 -3.80 10.89 5.42
CA THR A 239 -4.99 10.40 6.13
C THR A 239 -6.20 11.26 5.78
N TYR A 240 -7.32 10.61 5.51
CA TYR A 240 -8.59 11.22 5.15
C TYR A 240 -9.62 10.87 6.23
N LEU A 241 -10.18 11.89 6.87
CA LEU A 241 -11.18 11.72 7.90
C LEU A 241 -12.58 11.97 7.35
N PRO A 242 -13.63 11.27 7.84
CA PRO A 242 -14.97 11.32 7.27
C PRO A 242 -15.63 12.70 7.23
N LEU A 243 -15.35 13.55 8.21
CA LEU A 243 -15.96 14.86 8.37
C LEU A 243 -14.96 16.01 8.27
N GLU A 244 -13.73 15.73 7.93
CA GLU A 244 -12.66 16.72 7.87
C GLU A 244 -11.98 16.67 6.50
N ALA A 245 -11.39 17.79 6.11
CA ALA A 245 -10.56 17.82 4.90
C ALA A 245 -9.33 16.92 5.08
N LYS A 246 -8.73 16.53 3.93
CA LYS A 246 -7.46 15.80 3.93
C LYS A 246 -6.44 16.44 4.85
N TYR A 247 -5.85 15.66 5.69
CA TYR A 247 -4.97 16.13 6.75
C TYR A 247 -3.54 16.48 6.31
N GLN A 248 -3.14 16.14 5.08
CA GLN A 248 -1.79 16.47 4.61
C GLN A 248 -1.80 17.13 3.24
N ALA A 249 -0.93 18.15 3.11
CA ALA A 249 -0.61 18.72 1.81
C ALA A 249 0.18 17.71 0.95
N PRO A 250 0.08 17.79 -0.38
CA PRO A 250 0.92 17.00 -1.29
C PRO A 250 2.39 17.15 -0.93
N LYS A 251 3.12 16.04 -0.87
CA LYS A 251 4.57 16.03 -0.54
C LYS A 251 5.38 15.52 -1.72
N THR A 252 6.51 16.16 -1.93
CA THR A 252 7.49 15.75 -2.94
C THR A 252 8.48 14.74 -2.40
N GLY A 253 8.91 13.80 -3.25
CA GLY A 253 9.94 12.82 -2.90
C GLY A 253 9.51 11.82 -1.83
N THR A 254 10.50 11.25 -1.16
CA THR A 254 10.28 10.34 -0.04
C THR A 254 9.69 11.09 1.15
N HIS A 255 8.62 10.55 1.70
CA HIS A 255 7.93 11.15 2.83
C HIS A 255 7.32 10.08 3.72
N TYR A 256 7.46 10.24 5.03
CA TYR A 256 6.90 9.35 6.05
C TYR A 256 5.93 10.11 6.94
N PHE A 257 4.85 9.42 7.33
CA PHE A 257 3.84 9.96 8.24
C PHE A 257 3.24 8.83 9.07
N TYR A 258 2.48 9.14 10.10
CA TYR A 258 1.74 8.12 10.84
C TYR A 258 0.31 8.54 11.13
N TYR A 259 -0.55 7.55 11.31
CA TYR A 259 -1.91 7.66 11.82
C TYR A 259 -1.99 6.97 13.17
N ASP A 260 -2.52 7.69 14.17
CA ASP A 260 -2.75 7.14 15.51
C ASP A 260 -4.24 6.90 15.70
N HIS A 261 -4.64 5.63 15.73
CA HIS A 261 -6.05 5.26 15.86
C HIS A 261 -6.66 5.63 17.20
N SER A 262 -5.86 5.69 18.27
CA SER A 262 -6.31 6.06 19.62
C SER A 262 -6.40 7.56 19.82
N ASP A 263 -5.74 8.37 18.97
CA ASP A 263 -5.72 9.82 19.06
C ASP A 263 -5.94 10.46 17.68
N ILE A 264 -7.18 10.52 17.25
CA ILE A 264 -7.58 11.06 15.94
C ILE A 264 -7.18 12.55 15.79
N THR A 265 -6.86 13.25 16.86
CA THR A 265 -6.66 14.70 16.86
C THR A 265 -5.21 15.14 16.65
N HIS A 266 -4.20 14.26 16.75
CA HIS A 266 -2.80 14.72 16.86
C HIS A 266 -1.74 13.92 16.09
N SER A 267 -2.08 13.27 14.99
CA SER A 267 -1.23 12.25 14.42
C SER A 267 -0.44 12.63 13.16
N PHE A 268 0.38 13.67 13.22
CA PHE A 268 1.27 13.98 12.08
C PHE A 268 2.67 14.40 12.53
N SER A 269 3.65 13.54 12.39
CA SER A 269 5.04 13.94 12.33
C SER A 269 5.56 13.76 10.89
N GLU A 270 6.35 14.69 10.44
CA GLU A 270 6.97 14.70 9.11
C GLU A 270 8.40 14.20 9.23
N GLY A 271 8.77 13.22 8.41
CA GLY A 271 10.15 12.81 8.19
C GLY A 271 10.46 12.91 6.70
N THR A 272 11.52 13.60 6.37
CA THR A 272 12.11 13.60 5.04
C THR A 272 13.50 12.99 5.11
N ASP A 273 13.91 12.21 4.11
CA ASP A 273 15.32 11.83 3.98
C ASP A 273 16.16 13.10 3.91
N LYS A 274 17.16 13.21 4.81
CA LYS A 274 18.18 14.24 4.78
C LYS A 274 19.29 13.84 3.84
#